data_24d60dacbb1ab3b4eff7b70ff15b3877
#
_entry.id   24d60dacbb1ab3b4eff7b70ff15b3877
#
_cell.length_a   1.000
_cell.length_b   1.000
_cell.length_c   1.000
_cell.angle_alpha   90.00
_cell.angle_beta   90.00
_cell.angle_gamma   90.00
#
_symmetry.space_group_name_H-M   'P 1'
#
loop_
_entity.id
_entity.type
_entity.pdbx_description
1 polymer ?
#
loop_
_entity_poly.entity_id
_entity_poly.type
_entity_poly.pdbx_seq_one_letter_code
_entity_poly.pdbx_strand_id
1 'polypeptide(L)'
;MINQIYQLTKPKFINIKYQEEEIDQENHILIRPNYMAVCHADQRYYQGKRDPKILSKKLPMAMIHESCGTVISDPTGTYKVGQKVVMIPNQPPMQSDEEFYENYMTGTYFLSSGYDGFMREFVSLPKDRVVAYDDIEDTVAAITEFVSVGMHAMNRFLTVSHSRRQRIAVIGDGSLAFVMANIINYTLPEAEIIVIGRHWEKLELFSFAKELYITDSIPEDLSFDHGFECCGGDGCGPAINDLIRYIKPQGTLLMMGVSEYKVNINTRDALEKGLLLVGSSRSGRIDFEKAIQMMEVKKFANRLKNIIYLEEPVREIKDIHRVFATDLNTSFKTVFKWEV
;
A
#
# COMPACT_ATOMS: atom_id res chain seq x y z
N MET A 1 3.06 29.46 10.63
CA MET A 1 2.98 29.79 9.19
C MET A 1 1.63 29.35 8.66
N ILE A 2 1.20 29.85 7.47
CA ILE A 2 -0.07 29.41 6.87
C ILE A 2 0.20 28.20 5.99
N ASN A 3 -0.58 27.14 6.16
CA ASN A 3 -0.52 25.90 5.41
C ASN A 3 -1.77 25.78 4.52
N GLN A 4 -1.60 25.38 3.27
CA GLN A 4 -2.68 25.09 2.33
C GLN A 4 -3.00 23.61 2.34
N ILE A 5 -4.26 23.27 2.63
CA ILE A 5 -4.74 21.89 2.70
C ILE A 5 -5.80 21.69 1.61
N TYR A 6 -5.54 20.80 0.67
CA TYR A 6 -6.41 20.50 -0.46
C TYR A 6 -7.39 19.38 -0.08
N GLN A 7 -8.58 19.76 0.40
CA GLN A 7 -9.57 18.82 0.93
C GLN A 7 -10.61 18.43 -0.11
N LEU A 8 -10.85 17.13 -0.25
CA LEU A 8 -12.05 16.60 -0.89
C LEU A 8 -13.23 16.87 0.06
N THR A 9 -14.16 17.74 -0.34
CA THR A 9 -15.34 18.11 0.48
C THR A 9 -16.56 17.27 0.12
N LYS A 10 -16.65 16.82 -1.12
CA LYS A 10 -17.60 15.84 -1.66
C LYS A 10 -16.98 15.21 -2.90
N PRO A 11 -17.51 14.09 -3.40
CA PRO A 11 -16.95 13.41 -4.58
C PRO A 11 -16.66 14.40 -5.73
N LYS A 12 -15.44 14.37 -6.23
CA LYS A 12 -14.90 15.23 -7.30
C LYS A 12 -14.91 16.73 -6.99
N PHE A 13 -14.97 17.12 -5.72
CA PHE A 13 -15.01 18.53 -5.34
C PHE A 13 -13.93 18.83 -4.30
N ILE A 14 -12.92 19.61 -4.71
CA ILE A 14 -11.76 19.96 -3.89
C ILE A 14 -11.81 21.44 -3.55
N ASN A 15 -11.59 21.75 -2.27
CA ASN A 15 -11.43 23.10 -1.76
C ASN A 15 -10.08 23.24 -1.05
N ILE A 16 -9.53 24.44 -1.04
CA ILE A 16 -8.36 24.78 -0.24
C ILE A 16 -8.83 25.30 1.12
N LYS A 17 -8.38 24.66 2.18
CA LYS A 17 -8.47 25.14 3.55
C LYS A 17 -7.13 25.77 3.93
N TYR A 18 -7.15 26.95 4.49
CA TYR A 18 -5.99 27.62 5.08
C TYR A 18 -5.99 27.35 6.58
N GLN A 19 -4.85 26.90 7.10
CA GLN A 19 -4.69 26.62 8.52
C GLN A 19 -3.33 27.15 8.99
N GLU A 20 -3.31 27.73 10.18
CA GLU A 20 -2.05 28.08 10.83
C GLU A 20 -1.35 26.79 11.27
N GLU A 21 -0.07 26.65 10.90
CA GLU A 21 0.77 25.52 11.27
C GLU A 21 1.92 26.02 12.15
N GLU A 22 2.12 25.34 13.26
CA GLU A 22 3.26 25.57 14.15
C GLU A 22 4.53 24.95 13.54
N ILE A 23 5.59 25.76 13.38
CA ILE A 23 6.82 25.33 12.69
C ILE A 23 7.66 24.42 13.59
N ASP A 24 7.74 24.76 14.89
CA ASP A 24 8.61 24.11 15.86
C ASP A 24 7.78 23.32 16.90
N GLN A 25 6.75 22.63 16.45
CA GLN A 25 5.94 21.80 17.33
C GLN A 25 6.79 20.70 17.96
N GLU A 26 6.78 20.62 19.27
CA GLU A 26 7.54 19.64 20.03
C GLU A 26 7.25 18.21 19.56
N ASN A 27 8.30 17.40 19.36
CA ASN A 27 8.21 16.02 18.88
C ASN A 27 7.66 15.80 17.45
N HIS A 28 7.45 16.87 16.68
CA HIS A 28 6.98 16.77 15.29
C HIS A 28 8.06 17.22 14.30
N ILE A 29 8.00 16.63 13.14
CA ILE A 29 8.82 16.96 11.97
C ILE A 29 7.92 17.67 10.97
N LEU A 30 8.32 18.85 10.52
CA LEU A 30 7.64 19.56 9.44
C LEU A 30 8.24 19.17 8.09
N ILE A 31 7.40 18.68 7.19
CA ILE A 31 7.81 18.09 5.91
C ILE A 31 7.07 18.80 4.79
N ARG A 32 7.77 19.11 3.69
CA ARG A 32 7.15 19.47 2.42
C ARG A 32 7.04 18.22 1.57
N PRO A 33 5.83 17.77 1.20
CA PRO A 33 5.65 16.66 0.25
C PRO A 33 6.24 17.01 -1.11
N ASN A 34 6.92 16.06 -1.75
CA ASN A 34 7.53 16.26 -3.07
C ASN A 34 6.85 15.40 -4.14
N TYR A 35 6.63 14.11 -3.85
CA TYR A 35 5.93 13.19 -4.73
C TYR A 35 4.87 12.42 -3.96
N MET A 36 3.78 12.14 -4.65
CA MET A 36 2.62 11.42 -4.13
C MET A 36 2.19 10.33 -5.09
N ALA A 37 1.55 9.29 -4.57
CA ALA A 37 0.96 8.24 -5.38
C ALA A 37 -0.53 8.06 -5.06
N VAL A 38 -1.33 7.81 -6.10
CA VAL A 38 -2.76 7.52 -5.93
C VAL A 38 -2.93 6.07 -5.50
N CYS A 39 -3.69 5.87 -4.43
CA CYS A 39 -4.17 4.55 -4.02
C CYS A 39 -5.60 4.32 -4.53
N HIS A 40 -5.96 3.08 -4.77
CA HIS A 40 -7.35 2.72 -5.10
C HIS A 40 -8.35 3.17 -4.01
N ALA A 41 -7.92 3.25 -2.75
CA ALA A 41 -8.73 3.78 -1.66
C ALA A 41 -9.05 5.27 -1.87
N ASP A 42 -8.09 6.08 -2.33
CA ASP A 42 -8.28 7.50 -2.63
C ASP A 42 -9.25 7.67 -3.81
N GLN A 43 -9.09 6.85 -4.86
CA GLN A 43 -10.03 6.84 -6.00
C GLN A 43 -11.47 6.59 -5.55
N ARG A 44 -11.68 5.66 -4.62
CA ARG A 44 -13.03 5.35 -4.13
C ARG A 44 -13.65 6.52 -3.38
N TYR A 45 -12.88 7.32 -2.63
CA TYR A 45 -13.35 8.57 -2.04
C TYR A 45 -13.63 9.61 -3.11
N TYR A 46 -12.67 9.83 -4.00
CA TYR A 46 -12.78 10.82 -5.07
C TYR A 46 -13.98 10.56 -5.98
N GLN A 47 -14.24 9.32 -6.38
CA GLN A 47 -15.36 8.90 -7.23
C GLN A 47 -16.69 8.79 -6.46
N GLY A 48 -16.69 8.88 -5.13
CA GLY A 48 -17.90 8.64 -4.33
C GLY A 48 -18.36 7.18 -4.29
N LYS A 49 -17.44 6.23 -4.57
CA LYS A 49 -17.71 4.79 -4.56
C LYS A 49 -17.52 4.15 -3.17
N ARG A 50 -17.94 4.85 -2.15
CA ARG A 50 -18.02 4.38 -0.76
C ARG A 50 -19.47 4.51 -0.29
N ASP A 51 -19.83 3.76 0.76
CA ASP A 51 -21.12 3.94 1.41
C ASP A 51 -21.35 5.44 1.76
N PRO A 52 -22.50 6.04 1.41
CA PRO A 52 -22.79 7.45 1.66
C PRO A 52 -22.66 7.86 3.13
N LYS A 53 -23.00 6.96 4.07
CA LYS A 53 -22.84 7.22 5.52
C LYS A 53 -21.35 7.27 5.92
N ILE A 54 -20.50 6.50 5.24
CA ILE A 54 -19.06 6.55 5.47
C ILE A 54 -18.49 7.83 4.89
N LEU A 55 -18.90 8.24 3.68
CA LEU A 55 -18.47 9.48 3.05
C LEU A 55 -18.82 10.70 3.92
N SER A 56 -20.06 10.78 4.40
CA SER A 56 -20.52 11.89 5.23
C SER A 56 -19.80 12.02 6.58
N LYS A 57 -19.25 10.91 7.10
CA LYS A 57 -18.48 10.91 8.35
C LYS A 57 -17.02 11.28 8.17
N LYS A 58 -16.47 11.00 6.97
CA LYS A 58 -15.03 11.11 6.72
C LYS A 58 -14.62 12.36 5.94
N LEU A 59 -15.53 12.92 5.16
CA LEU A 59 -15.29 14.18 4.44
C LEU A 59 -15.74 15.37 5.29
N PRO A 60 -15.09 16.57 5.18
CA PRO A 60 -13.95 16.85 4.30
C PRO A 60 -12.62 16.28 4.82
N MET A 61 -11.71 15.94 3.92
CA MET A 61 -10.33 15.56 4.26
C MET A 61 -9.38 15.75 3.07
N ALA A 62 -8.12 16.08 3.31
CA ALA A 62 -7.08 15.92 2.30
C ALA A 62 -6.88 14.41 2.01
N MET A 63 -6.81 14.08 0.73
CA MET A 63 -6.56 12.71 0.30
C MET A 63 -5.06 12.40 0.27
N ILE A 64 -4.70 11.23 -0.24
CA ILE A 64 -3.38 10.69 -0.44
C ILE A 64 -2.68 10.35 0.88
N HIS A 65 -2.27 9.08 0.97
CA HIS A 65 -1.54 8.53 2.10
C HIS A 65 -0.21 7.88 1.68
N GLU A 66 0.15 7.97 0.41
CA GLU A 66 1.41 7.51 -0.14
C GLU A 66 2.21 8.73 -0.60
N SER A 67 3.31 9.06 0.09
CA SER A 67 4.10 10.25 -0.23
C SER A 67 5.52 10.18 0.31
N CYS A 68 6.43 10.84 -0.39
CA CYS A 68 7.74 11.23 0.12
C CYS A 68 7.90 12.76 0.08
N GLY A 69 8.83 13.28 0.85
CA GLY A 69 9.03 14.71 0.98
C GLY A 69 10.41 15.08 1.51
N THR A 70 10.56 16.36 1.84
CA THR A 70 11.79 16.95 2.37
C THR A 70 11.52 17.59 3.72
N VAL A 71 12.38 17.32 4.69
CA VAL A 71 12.34 17.95 6.03
C VAL A 71 12.57 19.44 5.92
N ILE A 72 11.65 20.24 6.46
CA ILE A 72 11.72 21.69 6.51
C ILE A 72 12.15 22.19 7.89
N SER A 73 11.65 21.55 8.95
CA SER A 73 12.02 21.82 10.34
C SER A 73 11.97 20.53 11.15
N ASP A 74 12.95 20.36 12.03
CA ASP A 74 12.98 19.27 13.01
C ASP A 74 13.53 19.77 14.36
N PRO A 75 12.68 20.18 15.28
CA PRO A 75 13.08 20.57 16.63
C PRO A 75 13.57 19.39 17.47
N THR A 76 13.32 18.15 17.05
CA THR A 76 13.76 16.93 17.76
C THR A 76 15.25 16.60 17.52
N GLY A 77 15.86 17.18 16.46
CA GLY A 77 17.23 16.88 16.03
C GLY A 77 17.45 15.48 15.46
N THR A 78 16.37 14.77 15.10
CA THR A 78 16.45 13.41 14.53
C THR A 78 16.86 13.45 13.06
N TYR A 79 16.36 14.43 12.30
CA TYR A 79 16.58 14.59 10.86
C TYR A 79 17.24 15.94 10.55
N LYS A 80 17.96 16.02 9.45
CA LYS A 80 18.51 17.28 8.95
C LYS A 80 17.50 18.01 8.07
N VAL A 81 17.47 19.33 8.13
CA VAL A 81 16.74 20.14 7.14
C VAL A 81 17.27 19.82 5.74
N GLY A 82 16.38 19.61 4.80
CA GLY A 82 16.70 19.16 3.44
C GLY A 82 16.81 17.64 3.28
N GLN A 83 16.74 16.85 4.36
CA GLN A 83 16.77 15.39 4.29
C GLN A 83 15.50 14.85 3.65
N LYS A 84 15.66 13.85 2.77
CA LYS A 84 14.56 13.15 2.11
C LYS A 84 13.95 12.12 3.05
N VAL A 85 12.62 12.07 3.09
CA VAL A 85 11.87 11.20 3.99
C VAL A 85 10.61 10.67 3.33
N VAL A 86 10.16 9.51 3.79
CA VAL A 86 8.80 9.01 3.56
C VAL A 86 7.94 9.22 4.79
N MET A 87 6.65 9.42 4.57
CA MET A 87 5.69 9.73 5.62
C MET A 87 4.80 8.52 5.89
N ILE A 88 4.62 8.18 7.18
CA ILE A 88 3.81 7.05 7.64
C ILE A 88 2.40 7.55 7.96
N PRO A 89 1.36 7.11 7.23
CA PRO A 89 0.00 7.57 7.45
C PRO A 89 -0.67 6.91 8.66
N ASN A 90 -0.17 5.78 9.12
CA ASN A 90 -0.70 5.07 10.29
C ASN A 90 -0.31 5.80 11.57
N GLN A 91 -1.30 6.13 12.41
CA GLN A 91 -1.14 6.88 13.65
C GLN A 91 -1.63 6.03 14.82
N PRO A 92 -0.75 5.29 15.50
CA PRO A 92 -1.11 4.48 16.65
C PRO A 92 -1.44 5.37 17.86
N PRO A 93 -2.13 4.84 18.88
CA PRO A 93 -2.31 5.54 20.13
C PRO A 93 -0.96 5.76 20.83
N MET A 94 -0.89 6.77 21.71
CA MET A 94 0.33 7.07 22.47
C MET A 94 0.80 5.90 23.37
N GLN A 95 -0.14 5.08 23.83
CA GLN A 95 0.17 3.92 24.65
C GLN A 95 0.41 2.72 23.73
N SER A 96 1.68 2.29 23.64
CA SER A 96 2.07 1.10 22.86
C SER A 96 1.64 -0.18 23.56
N ASP A 97 1.41 -1.22 22.76
CA ASP A 97 1.21 -2.59 23.21
C ASP A 97 2.21 -3.47 22.46
N GLU A 98 3.06 -4.17 23.16
CA GLU A 98 4.14 -4.96 22.55
C GLU A 98 3.65 -6.26 21.89
N GLU A 99 2.44 -6.74 22.24
CA GLU A 99 1.85 -7.95 21.68
C GLU A 99 1.14 -7.73 20.33
N PHE A 100 0.70 -6.48 20.07
CA PHE A 100 -0.06 -6.16 18.88
C PHE A 100 0.71 -5.26 17.93
N TYR A 101 0.58 -5.54 16.64
CA TYR A 101 1.06 -4.60 15.62
C TYR A 101 0.34 -3.26 15.74
N GLU A 102 1.07 -2.16 15.65
CA GLU A 102 0.56 -0.80 15.84
C GLU A 102 -0.63 -0.45 14.93
N ASN A 103 -0.70 -1.03 13.73
CA ASN A 103 -1.78 -0.82 12.77
C ASN A 103 -3.09 -1.52 13.14
N TYR A 104 -3.10 -2.44 14.13
CA TYR A 104 -4.30 -3.13 14.62
C TYR A 104 -4.71 -2.72 16.03
N MET A 105 -3.96 -1.83 16.68
CA MET A 105 -4.29 -1.36 18.03
C MET A 105 -5.59 -0.55 18.03
N THR A 106 -6.38 -0.72 19.07
CA THR A 106 -7.59 0.08 19.30
C THR A 106 -7.22 1.56 19.45
N GLY A 107 -7.90 2.45 18.73
CA GLY A 107 -7.58 3.88 18.73
C GLY A 107 -6.60 4.30 17.62
N THR A 108 -5.98 3.36 16.92
CA THR A 108 -5.19 3.67 15.72
C THR A 108 -6.07 4.31 14.65
N TYR A 109 -5.63 5.44 14.12
CA TYR A 109 -6.26 6.08 12.96
C TYR A 109 -5.31 6.16 11.78
N PHE A 110 -5.85 6.51 10.61
CA PHE A 110 -5.09 6.49 9.36
C PHE A 110 -5.36 7.78 8.58
N LEU A 111 -4.30 8.51 8.23
CA LEU A 111 -4.39 9.71 7.42
C LEU A 111 -4.99 9.37 6.04
N SER A 112 -5.73 10.30 5.44
CA SER A 112 -6.56 10.06 4.24
C SER A 112 -7.71 9.07 4.47
N SER A 113 -8.13 8.87 5.73
CA SER A 113 -9.30 8.02 6.06
C SER A 113 -10.17 8.63 7.15
N GLY A 114 -10.66 9.84 6.90
CA GLY A 114 -11.42 10.67 7.86
C GLY A 114 -10.55 11.67 8.62
N TYR A 115 -9.27 11.71 8.29
CA TYR A 115 -8.28 12.68 8.75
C TYR A 115 -7.52 13.18 7.54
N ASP A 116 -6.99 14.41 7.59
CA ASP A 116 -6.25 14.98 6.47
C ASP A 116 -5.02 14.13 6.12
N GLY A 117 -4.96 13.68 4.86
CA GLY A 117 -3.81 13.01 4.25
C GLY A 117 -2.71 13.99 3.83
N PHE A 118 -1.95 13.64 2.81
CA PHE A 118 -0.73 14.37 2.44
C PHE A 118 -0.92 15.47 1.38
N MET A 119 -2.12 15.65 0.81
CA MET A 119 -2.40 16.74 -0.13
C MET A 119 -2.43 18.10 0.59
N ARG A 120 -1.26 18.52 1.07
CA ARG A 120 -1.01 19.79 1.80
C ARG A 120 0.31 20.39 1.32
N GLU A 121 0.47 21.68 1.54
CA GLU A 121 1.76 22.35 1.30
C GLU A 121 2.82 21.85 2.30
N PHE A 122 2.42 21.66 3.56
CA PHE A 122 3.27 21.10 4.61
C PHE A 122 2.51 20.04 5.43
N VAL A 123 3.25 19.06 5.91
CA VAL A 123 2.75 17.98 6.77
C VAL A 123 3.58 17.96 8.05
N SER A 124 2.92 18.13 9.19
CA SER A 124 3.53 17.99 10.51
C SER A 124 3.22 16.59 11.04
N LEU A 125 4.24 15.79 11.33
CA LEU A 125 4.14 14.42 11.81
C LEU A 125 5.01 14.18 13.04
N PRO A 126 4.57 13.33 13.98
CA PRO A 126 5.46 12.82 15.03
C PRO A 126 6.73 12.21 14.42
N LYS A 127 7.88 12.39 15.09
CA LYS A 127 9.19 11.91 14.58
C LYS A 127 9.23 10.41 14.27
N ASP A 128 8.43 9.61 14.97
CA ASP A 128 8.31 8.18 14.74
C ASP A 128 7.40 7.81 13.56
N ARG A 129 6.75 8.80 12.94
CA ARG A 129 5.94 8.64 11.71
C ARG A 129 6.67 9.09 10.45
N VAL A 130 8.00 9.15 10.52
CA VAL A 130 8.87 9.57 9.42
C VAL A 130 10.04 8.59 9.30
N VAL A 131 10.45 8.24 8.08
CA VAL A 131 11.65 7.41 7.82
C VAL A 131 12.46 8.05 6.71
N ALA A 132 13.76 8.24 6.95
CA ALA A 132 14.68 8.77 5.94
C ALA A 132 14.99 7.73 4.86
N TYR A 133 15.31 8.19 3.65
CA TYR A 133 15.85 7.38 2.57
C TYR A 133 16.93 8.16 1.80
N ASP A 134 17.87 7.46 1.19
CA ASP A 134 18.98 8.08 0.45
C ASP A 134 18.99 7.62 -1.04
N ASP A 135 19.32 6.38 -1.33
CA ASP A 135 19.58 5.86 -2.68
C ASP A 135 18.34 5.38 -3.44
N ILE A 136 17.18 6.01 -3.21
CA ILE A 136 15.92 5.70 -3.90
C ILE A 136 15.48 6.92 -4.71
N GLU A 137 15.05 6.72 -5.96
CA GLU A 137 14.43 7.81 -6.74
C GLU A 137 13.10 8.24 -6.09
N ASP A 138 12.85 9.55 -6.02
CA ASP A 138 11.68 10.10 -5.33
C ASP A 138 10.35 9.55 -5.88
N THR A 139 10.28 9.28 -7.18
CA THR A 139 9.12 8.66 -7.82
C THR A 139 8.85 7.24 -7.30
N VAL A 140 9.91 6.51 -6.96
CA VAL A 140 9.83 5.17 -6.36
C VAL A 140 9.58 5.29 -4.86
N ALA A 141 10.22 6.23 -4.17
CA ALA A 141 10.02 6.49 -2.74
C ALA A 141 8.56 6.88 -2.42
N ALA A 142 7.85 7.53 -3.36
CA ALA A 142 6.45 7.91 -3.19
C ALA A 142 5.52 6.71 -2.93
N ILE A 143 5.87 5.50 -3.39
CA ILE A 143 5.07 4.28 -3.17
C ILE A 143 5.56 3.42 -2.00
N THR A 144 6.39 3.96 -1.09
CA THR A 144 6.92 3.18 0.04
C THR A 144 5.81 2.68 0.97
N GLU A 145 4.75 3.47 1.19
CA GLU A 145 3.59 3.00 1.97
C GLU A 145 3.03 1.71 1.36
N PHE A 146 2.82 1.70 0.07
CA PHE A 146 2.29 0.55 -0.65
C PHE A 146 3.23 -0.68 -0.57
N VAL A 147 4.55 -0.49 -0.66
CA VAL A 147 5.54 -1.55 -0.46
C VAL A 147 5.52 -2.04 0.98
N SER A 148 5.36 -1.15 1.96
CA SER A 148 5.34 -1.49 3.38
C SER A 148 4.15 -2.38 3.76
N VAL A 149 3.00 -2.24 3.08
CA VAL A 149 1.84 -3.16 3.22
C VAL A 149 2.23 -4.59 2.82
N GLY A 150 2.99 -4.75 1.73
CA GLY A 150 3.53 -6.05 1.32
C GLY A 150 4.56 -6.59 2.32
N MET A 151 5.42 -5.72 2.88
CA MET A 151 6.37 -6.11 3.94
C MET A 151 5.66 -6.57 5.20
N HIS A 152 4.59 -5.89 5.61
CA HIS A 152 3.77 -6.31 6.74
C HIS A 152 3.17 -7.70 6.52
N ALA A 153 2.58 -7.94 5.34
CA ALA A 153 2.06 -9.26 4.97
C ALA A 153 3.15 -10.34 5.00
N MET A 154 4.35 -10.04 4.47
CA MET A 154 5.48 -10.96 4.48
C MET A 154 5.97 -11.27 5.89
N ASN A 155 6.07 -10.28 6.79
CA ASN A 155 6.44 -10.48 8.18
C ASN A 155 5.43 -11.40 8.89
N ARG A 156 4.12 -11.16 8.71
CA ARG A 156 3.06 -12.03 9.24
C ARG A 156 3.16 -13.45 8.70
N PHE A 157 3.34 -13.58 7.38
CA PHE A 157 3.52 -14.87 6.72
C PHE A 157 4.67 -15.66 7.31
N LEU A 158 5.84 -15.05 7.46
CA LEU A 158 7.03 -15.72 7.99
C LEU A 158 6.86 -16.19 9.43
N THR A 159 6.04 -15.48 10.22
CA THR A 159 5.76 -15.81 11.62
C THR A 159 4.86 -17.04 11.76
N VAL A 160 3.84 -17.20 10.88
CA VAL A 160 2.79 -18.22 11.08
C VAL A 160 2.88 -19.40 10.11
N SER A 161 3.56 -19.25 8.96
CA SER A 161 3.65 -20.30 7.96
C SER A 161 4.67 -21.37 8.33
N HIS A 162 4.39 -22.63 7.98
CA HIS A 162 5.40 -23.71 8.12
C HIS A 162 6.61 -23.51 7.18
N SER A 163 7.70 -24.24 7.42
CA SER A 163 8.99 -24.03 6.74
C SER A 163 9.05 -24.51 5.28
N ARG A 164 8.14 -25.37 4.83
CA ARG A 164 8.05 -25.77 3.42
C ARG A 164 7.48 -24.62 2.60
N ARG A 165 8.34 -23.86 1.95
CA ARG A 165 8.03 -22.64 1.19
C ARG A 165 8.64 -22.69 -0.20
N GLN A 166 8.56 -23.86 -0.85
CA GLN A 166 9.18 -24.08 -2.14
C GLN A 166 8.37 -23.50 -3.30
N ARG A 167 7.04 -23.56 -3.20
CA ARG A 167 6.13 -23.04 -4.22
C ARG A 167 5.11 -22.12 -3.57
N ILE A 168 5.06 -20.87 -4.01
CA ILE A 168 4.20 -19.85 -3.44
C ILE A 168 3.38 -19.21 -4.57
N ALA A 169 2.07 -19.21 -4.42
CA ALA A 169 1.16 -18.59 -5.38
C ALA A 169 0.78 -17.16 -4.96
N VAL A 170 0.68 -16.28 -5.95
CA VAL A 170 0.10 -14.93 -5.82
C VAL A 170 -1.05 -14.84 -6.80
N ILE A 171 -2.28 -14.62 -6.32
CA ILE A 171 -3.44 -14.40 -7.20
C ILE A 171 -3.74 -12.91 -7.27
N GLY A 172 -3.65 -12.39 -8.48
CA GLY A 172 -3.80 -11.00 -8.88
C GLY A 172 -2.77 -10.61 -9.94
N ASP A 173 -3.12 -9.63 -10.77
CA ASP A 173 -2.25 -9.09 -11.82
C ASP A 173 -2.07 -7.56 -11.71
N GLY A 174 -2.50 -6.98 -10.58
CA GLY A 174 -2.34 -5.55 -10.29
C GLY A 174 -1.07 -5.22 -9.52
N SER A 175 -0.95 -3.93 -9.13
CA SER A 175 0.21 -3.41 -8.40
C SER A 175 0.51 -4.18 -7.11
N LEU A 176 -0.53 -4.56 -6.33
CA LEU A 176 -0.34 -5.27 -5.07
C LEU A 176 0.27 -6.65 -5.29
N ALA A 177 -0.22 -7.39 -6.29
CA ALA A 177 0.33 -8.69 -6.65
C ALA A 177 1.78 -8.57 -7.12
N PHE A 178 2.10 -7.55 -7.93
CA PHE A 178 3.45 -7.32 -8.42
C PHE A 178 4.43 -7.02 -7.27
N VAL A 179 4.05 -6.11 -6.37
CA VAL A 179 4.87 -5.79 -5.20
C VAL A 179 5.05 -7.02 -4.30
N MET A 180 3.96 -7.74 -4.02
CA MET A 180 4.03 -8.93 -3.16
C MET A 180 4.91 -10.03 -3.77
N ALA A 181 4.74 -10.35 -5.05
CA ALA A 181 5.57 -11.32 -5.75
C ALA A 181 7.06 -10.89 -5.77
N ASN A 182 7.35 -9.59 -5.95
CA ASN A 182 8.71 -9.07 -5.89
C ASN A 182 9.32 -9.19 -4.48
N ILE A 183 8.55 -8.91 -3.43
CA ILE A 183 8.96 -9.10 -2.02
C ILE A 183 9.24 -10.58 -1.73
N ILE A 184 8.37 -11.49 -2.17
CA ILE A 184 8.58 -12.94 -2.01
C ILE A 184 9.87 -13.37 -2.71
N ASN A 185 10.09 -12.96 -3.97
CA ASN A 185 11.29 -13.29 -4.74
C ASN A 185 12.58 -12.79 -4.08
N TYR A 186 12.52 -11.64 -3.41
CA TYR A 186 13.66 -11.09 -2.68
C TYR A 186 13.90 -11.80 -1.34
N THR A 187 12.84 -12.06 -0.58
CA THR A 187 12.92 -12.59 0.79
C THR A 187 13.14 -14.11 0.80
N LEU A 188 12.60 -14.80 -0.19
CA LEU A 188 12.71 -16.27 -0.36
C LEU A 188 13.21 -16.59 -1.77
N PRO A 189 14.50 -16.35 -2.06
CA PRO A 189 15.04 -16.44 -3.42
C PRO A 189 14.97 -17.87 -4.01
N GLU A 190 14.87 -18.90 -3.17
CA GLU A 190 14.73 -20.29 -3.58
C GLU A 190 13.29 -20.72 -3.85
N ALA A 191 12.30 -19.86 -3.53
CA ALA A 191 10.90 -20.18 -3.76
C ALA A 191 10.51 -19.99 -5.24
N GLU A 192 9.83 -20.97 -5.80
CA GLU A 192 9.16 -20.83 -7.10
C GLU A 192 7.88 -20.03 -6.92
N ILE A 193 7.82 -18.89 -7.61
CA ILE A 193 6.65 -18.00 -7.56
C ILE A 193 5.73 -18.34 -8.72
N ILE A 194 4.47 -18.58 -8.40
CA ILE A 194 3.38 -18.80 -9.34
C ILE A 194 2.49 -17.57 -9.30
N VAL A 195 2.22 -16.92 -10.44
CA VAL A 195 1.30 -15.79 -10.50
C VAL A 195 0.09 -16.15 -11.35
N ILE A 196 -1.08 -15.92 -10.80
CA ILE A 196 -2.37 -16.19 -11.44
C ILE A 196 -3.12 -14.87 -11.59
N GLY A 197 -3.50 -14.52 -12.81
CA GLY A 197 -4.19 -13.26 -13.10
C GLY A 197 -5.19 -13.38 -14.25
N ARG A 198 -5.79 -12.26 -14.63
CA ARG A 198 -6.81 -12.21 -15.69
C ARG A 198 -6.29 -11.64 -17.00
N HIS A 199 -5.22 -10.83 -16.96
CA HIS A 199 -4.75 -10.06 -18.11
C HIS A 199 -3.30 -10.44 -18.42
N TRP A 200 -3.09 -11.09 -19.56
CA TRP A 200 -1.77 -11.59 -19.95
C TRP A 200 -0.73 -10.48 -20.06
N GLU A 201 -1.12 -9.33 -20.61
CA GLU A 201 -0.25 -8.16 -20.75
C GLU A 201 0.28 -7.61 -19.41
N LYS A 202 -0.43 -7.86 -18.31
CA LYS A 202 0.03 -7.52 -16.97
C LYS A 202 0.91 -8.62 -16.38
N LEU A 203 0.56 -9.88 -16.64
CA LEU A 203 1.33 -11.03 -16.17
C LEU A 203 2.74 -11.06 -16.76
N GLU A 204 2.94 -10.61 -18.00
CA GLU A 204 4.25 -10.53 -18.65
C GLU A 204 5.27 -9.67 -17.86
N LEU A 205 4.82 -8.72 -17.04
CA LEU A 205 5.69 -7.93 -16.18
C LEU A 205 6.32 -8.75 -15.05
N PHE A 206 5.71 -9.87 -14.67
CA PHE A 206 6.23 -10.77 -13.63
C PHE A 206 7.34 -11.70 -14.14
N SER A 207 8.26 -11.19 -14.93
CA SER A 207 9.35 -11.94 -15.60
C SER A 207 10.25 -12.74 -14.64
N PHE A 208 10.15 -12.50 -13.35
CA PHE A 208 10.88 -13.21 -12.29
C PHE A 208 10.06 -14.37 -11.68
N ALA A 209 8.79 -14.50 -12.03
CA ALA A 209 7.97 -15.64 -11.62
C ALA A 209 8.33 -16.89 -12.43
N LYS A 210 8.18 -18.05 -11.81
CA LYS A 210 8.45 -19.35 -12.44
C LYS A 210 7.32 -19.77 -13.38
N GLU A 211 6.09 -19.52 -12.97
CA GLU A 211 4.88 -19.92 -13.70
C GLU A 211 3.87 -18.77 -13.71
N LEU A 212 3.22 -18.59 -14.86
CA LEU A 212 2.16 -17.58 -15.06
C LEU A 212 0.93 -18.27 -15.61
N TYR A 213 -0.24 -18.02 -15.01
CA TYR A 213 -1.51 -18.61 -15.46
C TYR A 213 -2.60 -17.57 -15.57
N ILE A 214 -3.46 -17.72 -16.59
CA ILE A 214 -4.74 -17.03 -16.64
C ILE A 214 -5.75 -17.79 -15.77
N THR A 215 -6.55 -17.06 -15.01
CA THR A 215 -7.52 -17.63 -14.04
C THR A 215 -8.40 -18.71 -14.63
N ASP A 216 -8.83 -18.55 -15.89
CA ASP A 216 -9.70 -19.53 -16.57
C ASP A 216 -8.93 -20.73 -17.17
N SER A 217 -7.61 -20.79 -17.00
CA SER A 217 -6.73 -21.80 -17.60
C SER A 217 -5.73 -22.37 -16.60
N ILE A 218 -6.10 -22.44 -15.33
CA ILE A 218 -5.29 -23.03 -14.27
C ILE A 218 -5.28 -24.56 -14.45
N PRO A 219 -4.07 -25.21 -14.51
CA PRO A 219 -4.01 -26.67 -14.57
C PRO A 219 -4.67 -27.34 -13.36
N GLU A 220 -5.39 -28.42 -13.58
CA GLU A 220 -6.10 -29.13 -12.50
C GLU A 220 -5.17 -29.73 -11.46
N ASP A 221 -3.95 -30.12 -11.86
CA ASP A 221 -2.89 -30.69 -11.03
C ASP A 221 -1.97 -29.64 -10.39
N LEU A 222 -2.27 -28.33 -10.58
CA LEU A 222 -1.52 -27.28 -9.93
C LEU A 222 -1.55 -27.46 -8.41
N SER A 223 -0.37 -27.29 -7.78
CA SER A 223 -0.28 -27.28 -6.31
C SER A 223 0.83 -26.39 -5.82
N PHE A 224 0.62 -25.75 -4.67
CA PHE A 224 1.60 -24.89 -4.02
C PHE A 224 1.51 -24.98 -2.50
N ASP A 225 2.54 -24.54 -1.81
CA ASP A 225 2.65 -24.68 -0.36
C ASP A 225 1.87 -23.58 0.38
N HIS A 226 1.91 -22.33 -0.14
CA HIS A 226 1.28 -21.15 0.43
C HIS A 226 0.76 -20.22 -0.65
N GLY A 227 -0.15 -19.29 -0.30
CA GLY A 227 -0.71 -18.36 -1.26
C GLY A 227 -1.03 -16.97 -0.69
N PHE A 228 -1.02 -15.99 -1.59
CA PHE A 228 -1.35 -14.60 -1.31
C PHE A 228 -2.49 -14.14 -2.22
N GLU A 229 -3.57 -13.67 -1.62
CA GLU A 229 -4.68 -13.06 -2.35
C GLU A 229 -4.43 -11.55 -2.46
N CYS A 230 -4.31 -11.05 -3.71
CA CYS A 230 -3.99 -9.67 -4.04
C CYS A 230 -4.98 -9.02 -5.01
N CYS A 231 -6.18 -9.58 -5.17
CA CYS A 231 -7.18 -9.09 -6.13
C CYS A 231 -8.01 -7.91 -5.60
N GLY A 232 -8.62 -8.12 -4.43
CA GLY A 232 -9.61 -7.17 -3.91
C GLY A 232 -10.92 -7.11 -4.71
N GLY A 233 -11.87 -6.30 -4.23
CA GLY A 233 -13.17 -6.11 -4.86
C GLY A 233 -13.93 -7.41 -5.10
N ASP A 234 -14.60 -7.51 -6.24
CA ASP A 234 -15.38 -8.69 -6.64
C ASP A 234 -14.50 -9.91 -6.96
N GLY A 235 -13.22 -9.68 -7.24
CA GLY A 235 -12.24 -10.74 -7.49
C GLY A 235 -11.75 -11.46 -6.24
N CYS A 236 -11.96 -10.88 -5.05
CA CYS A 236 -11.44 -11.40 -3.79
C CYS A 236 -11.97 -12.82 -3.46
N GLY A 237 -13.29 -13.02 -3.54
CA GLY A 237 -13.90 -14.31 -3.24
C GLY A 237 -13.44 -15.45 -4.16
N PRO A 238 -13.54 -15.31 -5.49
CA PRO A 238 -12.98 -16.27 -6.43
C PRO A 238 -11.50 -16.58 -6.19
N ALA A 239 -10.65 -15.55 -6.02
CA ALA A 239 -9.23 -15.72 -5.79
C ALA A 239 -8.92 -16.51 -4.50
N ILE A 240 -9.63 -16.23 -3.40
CA ILE A 240 -9.50 -17.00 -2.16
C ILE A 240 -9.91 -18.46 -2.38
N ASN A 241 -10.99 -18.71 -3.11
CA ASN A 241 -11.45 -20.06 -3.37
C ASN A 241 -10.49 -20.85 -4.28
N ASP A 242 -9.88 -20.21 -5.28
CA ASP A 242 -8.84 -20.81 -6.09
C ASP A 242 -7.60 -21.14 -5.25
N LEU A 243 -7.19 -20.23 -4.37
CA LEU A 243 -6.10 -20.52 -3.42
C LEU A 243 -6.44 -21.72 -2.53
N ILE A 244 -7.65 -21.79 -1.94
CA ILE A 244 -8.10 -22.91 -1.12
C ILE A 244 -8.10 -24.22 -1.92
N ARG A 245 -8.48 -24.17 -3.20
CA ARG A 245 -8.54 -25.35 -4.08
C ARG A 245 -7.15 -25.96 -4.31
N TYR A 246 -6.15 -25.15 -4.63
CA TYR A 246 -4.86 -25.63 -5.10
C TYR A 246 -3.76 -25.66 -4.01
N ILE A 247 -3.97 -25.02 -2.87
CA ILE A 247 -3.01 -25.03 -1.75
C ILE A 247 -2.95 -26.42 -1.11
N LYS A 248 -1.73 -26.86 -0.81
CA LYS A 248 -1.49 -28.13 -0.10
C LYS A 248 -2.00 -28.06 1.35
N PRO A 249 -2.28 -29.22 1.98
CA PRO A 249 -2.66 -29.28 3.39
C PRO A 249 -1.69 -28.54 4.30
N GLN A 250 -2.24 -27.88 5.34
CA GLN A 250 -1.57 -27.03 6.31
C GLN A 250 -0.92 -25.77 5.71
N GLY A 251 -1.24 -25.44 4.48
CA GLY A 251 -0.78 -24.21 3.84
C GLY A 251 -1.34 -22.95 4.50
N THR A 252 -0.65 -21.83 4.29
CA THR A 252 -1.06 -20.50 4.78
C THR A 252 -1.53 -19.66 3.61
N LEU A 253 -2.71 -19.06 3.74
CA LEU A 253 -3.31 -18.15 2.79
C LEU A 253 -3.36 -16.75 3.40
N LEU A 254 -2.65 -15.79 2.82
CA LEU A 254 -2.68 -14.36 3.18
C LEU A 254 -3.78 -13.66 2.36
N MET A 255 -4.70 -12.98 3.05
CA MET A 255 -5.75 -12.16 2.45
C MET A 255 -5.33 -10.69 2.56
N MET A 256 -5.08 -10.05 1.43
CA MET A 256 -4.61 -8.67 1.34
C MET A 256 -5.55 -7.78 0.52
N GLY A 257 -6.32 -8.36 -0.39
CA GLY A 257 -7.26 -7.63 -1.22
C GLY A 257 -8.45 -7.10 -0.42
N VAL A 258 -8.79 -5.82 -0.61
CA VAL A 258 -9.92 -5.19 0.09
C VAL A 258 -11.20 -5.34 -0.72
N SER A 259 -12.19 -6.04 -0.17
CA SER A 259 -13.57 -6.05 -0.67
C SER A 259 -14.47 -5.11 0.13
N GLU A 260 -15.42 -4.44 -0.53
CA GLU A 260 -16.43 -3.60 0.14
C GLU A 260 -17.50 -4.44 0.83
N TYR A 261 -17.77 -5.61 0.30
CA TYR A 261 -18.82 -6.52 0.76
C TYR A 261 -18.23 -7.83 1.27
N LYS A 262 -19.05 -8.57 2.02
CA LYS A 262 -18.71 -9.92 2.45
C LYS A 262 -18.53 -10.83 1.23
N VAL A 263 -17.52 -11.67 1.26
CA VAL A 263 -17.25 -12.66 0.22
C VAL A 263 -17.52 -14.07 0.73
N ASN A 264 -18.02 -14.94 -0.15
CA ASN A 264 -18.24 -16.34 0.17
C ASN A 264 -16.96 -17.14 -0.11
N ILE A 265 -16.50 -17.89 0.87
CA ILE A 265 -15.33 -18.77 0.77
C ILE A 265 -15.69 -20.22 1.10
N ASN A 266 -14.98 -21.17 0.52
CA ASN A 266 -15.13 -22.60 0.77
C ASN A 266 -14.48 -22.99 2.10
N THR A 267 -15.21 -22.82 3.18
CA THR A 267 -14.74 -23.14 4.54
C THR A 267 -14.57 -24.63 4.77
N ARG A 268 -15.29 -25.49 4.01
CA ARG A 268 -15.17 -26.94 4.14
C ARG A 268 -13.79 -27.43 3.73
N ASP A 269 -13.33 -27.06 2.54
CA ASP A 269 -12.01 -27.45 2.06
C ASP A 269 -10.89 -26.81 2.91
N ALA A 270 -11.09 -25.58 3.38
CA ALA A 270 -10.15 -24.94 4.29
C ALA A 270 -10.00 -25.74 5.60
N LEU A 271 -11.12 -26.25 6.15
CA LEU A 271 -11.12 -27.09 7.35
C LEU A 271 -10.47 -28.45 7.09
N GLU A 272 -10.86 -29.14 6.01
CA GLU A 272 -10.35 -30.48 5.68
C GLU A 272 -8.84 -30.46 5.40
N LYS A 273 -8.31 -29.39 4.82
CA LYS A 273 -6.86 -29.18 4.58
C LYS A 273 -6.12 -28.60 5.79
N GLY A 274 -6.80 -28.18 6.86
CA GLY A 274 -6.19 -27.56 8.02
C GLY A 274 -5.45 -26.26 7.68
N LEU A 275 -6.04 -25.38 6.85
CA LEU A 275 -5.41 -24.17 6.37
C LEU A 275 -5.36 -23.08 7.42
N LEU A 276 -4.32 -22.24 7.36
CA LEU A 276 -4.26 -20.96 8.06
C LEU A 276 -4.74 -19.84 7.12
N LEU A 277 -5.84 -19.17 7.47
CA LEU A 277 -6.33 -17.97 6.78
C LEU A 277 -5.92 -16.74 7.58
N VAL A 278 -5.05 -15.91 7.01
CA VAL A 278 -4.43 -14.78 7.71
C VAL A 278 -4.77 -13.48 7.00
N GLY A 279 -5.47 -12.57 7.67
CA GLY A 279 -5.72 -11.22 7.17
C GLY A 279 -4.49 -10.34 7.34
N SER A 280 -4.23 -9.45 6.38
CA SER A 280 -3.17 -8.44 6.45
C SER A 280 -3.63 -7.15 5.81
N SER A 281 -3.51 -6.03 6.54
CA SER A 281 -3.85 -4.71 6.02
C SER A 281 -3.04 -3.61 6.69
N ARG A 282 -2.74 -2.53 5.95
CA ARG A 282 -1.91 -1.43 6.42
C ARG A 282 -0.51 -1.93 6.83
N SER A 283 0.22 -1.09 7.55
CA SER A 283 1.59 -1.38 8.01
C SER A 283 1.97 -0.46 9.16
N GLY A 284 3.05 -0.78 9.85
CA GLY A 284 3.63 0.03 10.90
C GLY A 284 5.02 0.54 10.53
N ARG A 285 5.64 1.30 11.44
CA ARG A 285 6.98 1.88 11.24
C ARG A 285 8.03 0.84 10.83
N ILE A 286 8.08 -0.29 11.50
CA ILE A 286 9.06 -1.37 11.20
C ILE A 286 8.93 -1.86 9.76
N ASP A 287 7.71 -1.92 9.23
CA ASP A 287 7.47 -2.35 7.85
C ASP A 287 7.96 -1.30 6.85
N PHE A 288 7.84 0.00 7.16
CA PHE A 288 8.42 1.09 6.36
C PHE A 288 9.94 1.04 6.35
N GLU A 289 10.60 0.85 7.49
CA GLU A 289 12.05 0.74 7.59
C GLU A 289 12.56 -0.44 6.74
N LYS A 290 11.90 -1.60 6.83
CA LYS A 290 12.24 -2.76 5.99
C LYS A 290 11.93 -2.53 4.50
N ALA A 291 10.86 -1.81 4.19
CA ALA A 291 10.55 -1.44 2.80
C ALA A 291 11.65 -0.56 2.20
N ILE A 292 12.11 0.48 2.93
CA ILE A 292 13.21 1.33 2.49
C ILE A 292 14.46 0.50 2.25
N GLN A 293 14.89 -0.33 3.22
CA GLN A 293 16.05 -1.21 3.05
C GLN A 293 15.96 -2.10 1.80
N MET A 294 14.79 -2.62 1.50
CA MET A 294 14.56 -3.44 0.31
C MET A 294 14.58 -2.60 -0.97
N MET A 295 14.00 -1.39 -0.94
CA MET A 295 13.94 -0.47 -2.07
C MET A 295 15.31 0.15 -2.42
N GLU A 296 16.26 0.22 -1.49
CA GLU A 296 17.66 0.60 -1.76
C GLU A 296 18.39 -0.45 -2.62
N VAL A 297 17.87 -1.68 -2.70
CA VAL A 297 18.42 -2.69 -3.60
C VAL A 297 17.99 -2.38 -5.04
N LYS A 298 18.93 -1.97 -5.88
CA LYS A 298 18.69 -1.52 -7.27
C LYS A 298 17.83 -2.48 -8.10
N LYS A 299 18.02 -3.79 -7.96
CA LYS A 299 17.23 -4.80 -8.69
C LYS A 299 15.75 -4.76 -8.29
N PHE A 300 15.46 -4.57 -7.01
CA PHE A 300 14.11 -4.45 -6.49
C PHE A 300 13.46 -3.12 -6.95
N ALA A 301 14.15 -2.00 -6.73
CA ALA A 301 13.68 -0.67 -7.12
C ALA A 301 13.41 -0.56 -8.64
N ASN A 302 14.30 -1.11 -9.47
CA ASN A 302 14.12 -1.08 -10.93
C ASN A 302 12.88 -1.86 -11.39
N ARG A 303 12.51 -2.95 -10.69
CA ARG A 303 11.25 -3.64 -10.98
C ARG A 303 10.03 -2.79 -10.61
N LEU A 304 10.09 -2.06 -9.49
CA LEU A 304 8.99 -1.17 -9.08
C LEU A 304 8.70 -0.07 -10.12
N LYS A 305 9.72 0.40 -10.84
CA LYS A 305 9.52 1.40 -11.94
C LYS A 305 8.57 0.90 -13.02
N ASN A 306 8.50 -0.42 -13.26
CA ASN A 306 7.60 -0.99 -14.28
C ASN A 306 6.11 -0.83 -13.92
N ILE A 307 5.79 -0.57 -12.67
CA ILE A 307 4.42 -0.38 -12.21
C ILE A 307 4.12 1.10 -11.84
N ILE A 308 4.99 2.03 -12.21
CA ILE A 308 4.81 3.46 -11.96
C ILE A 308 4.52 4.16 -13.29
N TYR A 309 3.40 4.86 -13.33
CA TYR A 309 3.09 5.86 -14.33
C TYR A 309 3.32 7.24 -13.72
N LEU A 310 4.29 7.98 -14.25
CA LEU A 310 4.59 9.33 -13.80
C LEU A 310 3.70 10.33 -14.55
N GLU A 311 2.78 10.97 -13.82
CA GLU A 311 1.90 12.01 -14.33
C GLU A 311 2.58 13.38 -14.21
N GLU A 312 2.10 14.36 -15.00
CA GLU A 312 2.53 15.74 -14.95
C GLU A 312 2.37 16.35 -13.54
N PRO A 313 3.24 17.29 -13.15
CA PRO A 313 3.17 17.93 -11.84
C PRO A 313 1.82 18.57 -11.53
N VAL A 314 1.46 18.53 -10.25
CA VAL A 314 0.29 19.20 -9.70
C VAL A 314 0.69 20.55 -9.12
N ARG A 315 0.11 21.63 -9.67
CA ARG A 315 0.31 23.03 -9.23
C ARG A 315 -1.00 23.70 -8.79
N GLU A 316 -2.13 23.18 -9.23
CA GLU A 316 -3.44 23.74 -8.95
C GLU A 316 -4.54 22.64 -8.93
N ILE A 317 -5.72 22.99 -8.48
CA ILE A 317 -6.84 22.03 -8.31
C ILE A 317 -7.17 21.26 -9.60
N LYS A 318 -7.10 21.92 -10.77
CA LYS A 318 -7.39 21.22 -12.05
C LYS A 318 -6.43 20.08 -12.32
N ASP A 319 -5.15 20.20 -11.87
CA ASP A 319 -4.16 19.16 -12.03
C ASP A 319 -4.46 17.96 -11.15
N ILE A 320 -5.01 18.18 -9.95
CA ILE A 320 -5.50 17.10 -9.09
C ILE A 320 -6.59 16.30 -9.82
N HIS A 321 -7.54 16.98 -10.45
CA HIS A 321 -8.59 16.31 -11.24
C HIS A 321 -8.01 15.51 -12.41
N ARG A 322 -6.99 16.03 -13.09
CA ARG A 322 -6.26 15.34 -14.17
C ARG A 322 -5.62 14.06 -13.62
N VAL A 323 -4.87 14.12 -12.52
CA VAL A 323 -4.22 12.96 -11.90
C VAL A 323 -5.23 11.85 -11.59
N PHE A 324 -6.36 12.19 -10.94
CA PHE A 324 -7.38 11.19 -10.63
C PHE A 324 -8.08 10.64 -11.88
N ALA A 325 -8.19 11.42 -12.96
CA ALA A 325 -8.71 10.94 -14.24
C ALA A 325 -7.73 10.00 -14.93
N THR A 326 -6.44 10.33 -14.93
CA THR A 326 -5.38 9.50 -15.49
C THR A 326 -5.27 8.17 -14.76
N ASP A 327 -5.32 8.17 -13.42
CA ASP A 327 -5.23 6.97 -12.60
C ASP A 327 -6.33 5.93 -12.93
N LEU A 328 -7.51 6.35 -13.33
CA LEU A 328 -8.57 5.44 -13.78
C LEU A 328 -8.25 4.69 -15.07
N ASN A 329 -7.32 5.22 -15.88
CA ASN A 329 -6.95 4.67 -17.17
C ASN A 329 -5.55 4.02 -17.15
N THR A 330 -4.84 4.09 -16.05
CA THR A 330 -3.55 3.41 -15.86
C THR A 330 -3.75 2.04 -15.24
N SER A 331 -2.88 1.10 -15.64
CA SER A 331 -2.98 -0.29 -15.16
C SER A 331 -2.39 -0.48 -13.77
N PHE A 332 -1.57 0.46 -13.29
CA PHE A 332 -0.77 0.33 -12.07
C PHE A 332 -0.81 1.61 -11.23
N LYS A 333 0.32 2.04 -10.65
CA LYS A 333 0.40 3.18 -9.74
C LYS A 333 0.62 4.49 -10.48
N THR A 334 -0.26 5.46 -10.27
CA THR A 334 -0.06 6.83 -10.74
C THR A 334 0.70 7.62 -9.69
N VAL A 335 1.88 8.09 -10.05
CA VAL A 335 2.75 8.95 -9.23
C VAL A 335 2.82 10.33 -9.86
N PHE A 336 2.84 11.36 -9.05
CA PHE A 336 2.93 12.74 -9.52
C PHE A 336 3.77 13.61 -8.57
N LYS A 337 4.40 14.63 -9.14
CA LYS A 337 5.11 15.64 -8.36
C LYS A 337 4.13 16.64 -7.77
N TRP A 338 4.30 17.01 -6.51
CA TRP A 338 3.50 17.98 -5.80
C TRP A 338 4.23 19.33 -5.75
N GLU A 339 3.74 20.33 -6.48
CA GLU A 339 4.37 21.65 -6.68
C GLU A 339 3.42 22.80 -6.34
N VAL A 340 2.63 22.64 -5.28
CA VAL A 340 1.73 23.68 -4.77
C VAL A 340 2.39 24.56 -3.73
#